data_7e5269f878c6b271cabdfc8266abc9ec
#
_entry.id   7e5269f878c6b271cabdfc8266abc9ec
#
_cell.length_a   1.000
_cell.length_b   1.000
_cell.length_c   1.000
_cell.angle_alpha   90.00
_cell.angle_beta   90.00
_cell.angle_gamma   90.00
#
_symmetry.space_group_name_H-M   'P 1'
#
loop_
_entity.id
_entity.type
_entity.pdbx_description
1 polymer ?
#
loop_
_entity_poly.entity_id
_entity_poly.type
_entity_poly.pdbx_seq_one_letter_code
_entity_poly.pdbx_strand_id
1 'polypeptide(L)'
;MLVDGSRNYNIPAGSHVSYTIGGESSVAQNGGVRLSGKNRYETGKAVMREMAGYDNLLFVDGRKFPDSISAINLIKPRNAGLLLIADGRDNSDMKEFLIKLPAKADAGWDIEKSGYALIIGGMNSLADNTVIQMLYPR
;
A
#
# COMPACT_ATOMS: atom_id res chain seq x y z
N MET A 1 14.22 -0.08 -6.19
CA MET A 1 14.94 1.20 -5.93
C MET A 1 13.91 2.27 -5.61
N LEU A 2 14.11 3.04 -4.57
CA LEU A 2 13.32 4.23 -4.24
C LEU A 2 14.03 5.46 -4.85
N VAL A 3 13.28 6.33 -5.53
CA VAL A 3 13.81 7.52 -6.17
C VAL A 3 13.05 8.77 -5.72
N ASP A 4 13.74 9.89 -5.70
CA ASP A 4 13.12 11.22 -5.59
C ASP A 4 12.73 11.68 -7.00
N GLY A 5 11.44 11.69 -7.29
CA GLY A 5 10.91 12.05 -8.61
C GLY A 5 11.19 13.48 -9.06
N SER A 6 11.62 14.36 -8.13
CA SER A 6 12.03 15.73 -8.45
C SER A 6 13.48 15.84 -8.96
N ARG A 7 14.23 14.74 -8.94
CA ARG A 7 15.65 14.69 -9.32
C ARG A 7 15.89 13.66 -10.42
N ASN A 8 16.92 13.92 -11.22
CA ASN A 8 17.42 12.91 -12.15
C ASN A 8 17.95 11.71 -11.37
N TYR A 9 17.60 10.52 -11.80
CA TYR A 9 18.13 9.29 -11.25
C TYR A 9 18.57 8.35 -12.37
N ASN A 10 19.55 7.51 -12.07
CA ASN A 10 20.07 6.51 -13.00
C ASN A 10 19.72 5.11 -12.50
N ILE A 11 19.26 4.27 -13.40
CA ILE A 11 19.10 2.84 -13.12
C ILE A 11 20.48 2.20 -13.35
N PRO A 12 20.97 1.39 -12.40
CA PRO A 12 22.25 0.72 -12.58
C PRO A 12 22.29 -0.11 -13.86
N ALA A 13 23.40 -0.07 -14.57
CA ALA A 13 23.56 -0.83 -15.80
C ALA A 13 23.32 -2.33 -15.57
N GLY A 14 22.61 -2.97 -16.49
CA GLY A 14 22.24 -4.38 -16.37
C GLY A 14 21.06 -4.68 -15.45
N SER A 15 20.46 -3.67 -14.82
CA SER A 15 19.24 -3.85 -14.01
C SER A 15 18.01 -4.03 -14.91
N HIS A 16 17.11 -4.94 -14.51
CA HIS A 16 15.79 -5.08 -15.10
C HIS A 16 14.74 -4.34 -14.27
N VAL A 17 13.92 -3.51 -14.92
CA VAL A 17 12.80 -2.81 -14.29
C VAL A 17 11.51 -3.52 -14.62
N SER A 18 10.92 -4.20 -13.64
CA SER A 18 9.63 -4.86 -13.79
C SER A 18 8.46 -3.89 -13.66
N TYR A 19 8.56 -2.94 -12.72
CA TYR A 19 7.51 -1.96 -12.44
C TYR A 19 8.07 -0.57 -12.22
N THR A 20 7.34 0.44 -12.71
CA THR A 20 7.51 1.85 -12.34
C THR A 20 6.31 2.28 -11.50
N ILE A 21 6.53 2.59 -10.22
CA ILE A 21 5.46 2.92 -9.27
C ILE A 21 5.40 4.43 -9.07
N GLY A 22 4.26 5.02 -9.38
CA GLY A 22 4.00 6.45 -9.30
C GLY A 22 3.51 7.07 -10.61
N GLY A 23 2.89 8.25 -10.53
CA GLY A 23 2.40 8.98 -11.68
C GLY A 23 3.52 9.52 -12.57
N GLU A 24 3.22 9.80 -13.83
CA GLU A 24 4.20 10.31 -14.82
C GLU A 24 4.84 11.65 -14.39
N SER A 25 4.05 12.50 -13.72
CA SER A 25 4.54 13.76 -13.16
C SER A 25 5.50 13.60 -11.98
N SER A 26 5.52 12.43 -11.35
CA SER A 26 6.34 12.16 -10.16
C SER A 26 7.54 11.29 -10.47
N VAL A 27 7.39 10.31 -11.34
CA VAL A 27 8.44 9.36 -11.69
C VAL A 27 8.45 9.11 -13.19
N ALA A 28 9.54 9.43 -13.87
CA ALA A 28 9.72 9.07 -15.26
C ALA A 28 9.71 7.55 -15.44
N GLN A 29 9.13 7.05 -16.53
CA GLN A 29 9.15 5.63 -16.83
C GLN A 29 10.50 5.21 -17.43
N ASN A 30 11.12 4.24 -16.79
CA ASN A 30 12.38 3.65 -17.24
C ASN A 30 12.25 2.13 -17.49
N GLY A 31 11.11 1.71 -17.99
CA GLY A 31 10.79 0.33 -18.31
C GLY A 31 9.73 -0.27 -17.39
N GLY A 32 9.33 -1.50 -17.69
CA GLY A 32 8.34 -2.24 -16.93
C GLY A 32 6.92 -1.71 -17.04
N VAL A 33 6.04 -2.24 -16.20
CA VAL A 33 4.64 -1.85 -16.11
C VAL A 33 4.49 -0.68 -15.14
N ARG A 34 3.76 0.35 -15.53
CA ARG A 34 3.45 1.47 -14.62
C ARG A 34 2.28 1.11 -13.70
N LEU A 35 2.50 1.28 -12.41
CA LEU A 35 1.45 1.19 -11.38
C LEU A 35 1.25 2.56 -10.77
N SER A 36 0.10 3.18 -11.04
CA SER A 36 -0.20 4.53 -10.56
C SER A 36 -1.70 4.76 -10.38
N GLY A 37 -2.06 5.81 -9.67
CA GLY A 37 -3.41 6.30 -9.50
C GLY A 37 -3.42 7.82 -9.35
N LYS A 38 -4.60 8.42 -9.17
CA LYS A 38 -4.79 9.87 -9.03
C LYS A 38 -4.03 10.50 -7.86
N ASN A 39 -3.75 9.70 -6.85
CA ASN A 39 -3.02 10.08 -5.65
C ASN A 39 -2.29 8.86 -5.07
N ARG A 40 -1.55 9.06 -3.99
CA ARG A 40 -0.79 8.00 -3.31
C ARG A 40 -1.64 6.83 -2.82
N TYR A 41 -2.88 7.09 -2.43
CA TYR A 41 -3.81 6.05 -1.95
C TYR A 41 -4.23 5.14 -3.11
N GLU A 42 -4.59 5.71 -4.25
CA GLU A 42 -4.91 4.97 -5.47
C GLU A 42 -3.71 4.21 -6.04
N THR A 43 -2.53 4.81 -5.97
CA THR A 43 -1.28 4.14 -6.37
C THR A 43 -1.01 2.92 -5.48
N GLY A 44 -1.21 3.04 -4.16
CA GLY A 44 -1.09 1.91 -3.23
C GLY A 44 -2.06 0.77 -3.57
N LYS A 45 -3.31 1.09 -3.89
CA LYS A 45 -4.30 0.09 -4.35
C LYS A 45 -3.87 -0.60 -5.65
N ALA A 46 -3.32 0.15 -6.61
CA ALA A 46 -2.82 -0.43 -7.87
C ALA A 46 -1.69 -1.43 -7.62
N VAL A 47 -0.76 -1.11 -6.73
CA VAL A 47 0.31 -2.03 -6.33
C VAL A 47 -0.26 -3.28 -5.66
N MET A 48 -1.20 -3.13 -4.75
CA MET A 48 -1.81 -4.27 -4.08
C MET A 48 -2.58 -5.20 -5.03
N ARG A 49 -3.27 -4.65 -6.03
CA ARG A 49 -3.95 -5.49 -7.05
C ARG A 49 -2.97 -6.33 -7.84
N GLU A 50 -1.85 -5.73 -8.24
CA GLU A 50 -0.83 -6.40 -9.03
C GLU A 50 -0.14 -7.52 -8.26
N MET A 51 0.07 -7.31 -6.96
CA MET A 51 0.80 -8.23 -6.10
C MET A 51 -0.11 -9.10 -5.23
N ALA A 52 -1.31 -9.44 -5.69
CA ALA A 52 -2.34 -10.17 -4.95
C ALA A 52 -1.83 -11.42 -4.18
N GLY A 53 -2.58 -11.84 -3.16
CA GLY A 53 -2.30 -13.06 -2.38
C GLY A 53 -1.65 -12.81 -1.02
N TYR A 54 -2.01 -11.71 -0.37
CA TYR A 54 -1.53 -11.36 0.97
C TYR A 54 -2.20 -12.20 2.07
N ASP A 55 -1.41 -12.54 3.09
CA ASP A 55 -1.90 -13.15 4.32
C ASP A 55 -2.21 -12.09 5.39
N ASN A 56 -1.53 -10.94 5.34
CA ASN A 56 -1.63 -9.88 6.33
C ASN A 56 -1.78 -8.50 5.68
N LEU A 57 -2.23 -7.52 6.45
CA LEU A 57 -2.31 -6.11 6.04
C LEU A 57 -1.50 -5.21 6.96
N LEU A 58 -0.79 -4.26 6.37
CA LEU A 58 -0.10 -3.19 7.07
C LEU A 58 -0.81 -1.87 6.75
N PHE A 59 -1.16 -1.12 7.78
CA PHE A 59 -1.77 0.21 7.65
C PHE A 59 -0.78 1.28 8.09
N VAL A 60 -0.59 2.28 7.26
CA VAL A 60 0.27 3.43 7.54
C VAL A 60 -0.44 4.74 7.20
N ASP A 61 -0.05 5.81 7.89
CA ASP A 61 -0.51 7.15 7.54
C ASP A 61 0.11 7.58 6.20
N GLY A 62 -0.71 7.68 5.17
CA GLY A 62 -0.29 8.11 3.84
C GLY A 62 0.25 9.54 3.76
N ARG A 63 0.14 10.33 4.82
CA ARG A 63 0.71 11.68 4.91
C ARG A 63 2.14 11.68 5.45
N LYS A 64 2.57 10.57 6.07
CA LYS A 64 3.86 10.47 6.78
C LYS A 64 4.78 9.43 6.14
N PHE A 65 5.78 9.92 5.43
CA PHE A 65 6.75 9.09 4.71
C PHE A 65 7.60 8.16 5.60
N PRO A 66 8.07 8.56 6.80
CA PRO A 66 8.92 7.69 7.61
C PRO A 66 8.24 6.38 8.04
N ASP A 67 6.96 6.43 8.39
CA ASP A 67 6.20 5.24 8.81
C ASP A 67 6.06 4.25 7.65
N SER A 68 5.85 4.75 6.44
CA SER A 68 5.77 3.91 5.24
C SER A 68 7.10 3.19 4.94
N ILE A 69 8.24 3.86 5.11
CA ILE A 69 9.55 3.24 4.95
C ILE A 69 9.79 2.15 5.98
N SER A 70 9.44 2.41 7.25
CA SER A 70 9.56 1.41 8.31
C SER A 70 8.72 0.16 8.03
N ALA A 71 7.52 0.35 7.46
CA ALA A 71 6.61 -0.73 7.10
C ALA A 71 7.15 -1.64 5.99
N ILE A 72 7.95 -1.12 5.06
CA ILE A 72 8.51 -1.89 3.93
C ILE A 72 9.26 -3.13 4.40
N ASN A 73 9.99 -3.04 5.51
CA ASN A 73 10.75 -4.16 6.07
C ASN A 73 9.88 -5.32 6.57
N LEU A 74 8.58 -5.09 6.77
CA LEU A 74 7.63 -6.09 7.23
C LEU A 74 6.87 -6.76 6.09
N ILE A 75 6.84 -6.17 4.89
CA ILE A 75 6.06 -6.66 3.76
C ILE A 75 6.44 -8.10 3.41
N LYS A 76 7.70 -8.34 3.11
CA LYS A 76 8.17 -9.67 2.67
C LYS A 76 8.09 -10.73 3.77
N PRO A 77 8.64 -10.52 5.00
CA PRO A 77 8.59 -11.54 6.05
C PRO A 77 7.17 -11.88 6.50
N ARG A 78 6.23 -10.97 6.33
CA ARG A 78 4.83 -11.15 6.77
C ARG A 78 3.87 -11.51 5.65
N ASN A 79 4.35 -11.62 4.42
CA ASN A 79 3.50 -11.72 3.23
C ASN A 79 2.34 -10.70 3.29
N ALA A 80 2.67 -9.44 3.46
CA ALA A 80 1.71 -8.39 3.76
C ALA A 80 1.50 -7.42 2.60
N GLY A 81 0.26 -6.98 2.43
CA GLY A 81 -0.08 -5.82 1.62
C GLY A 81 0.02 -4.53 2.44
N LEU A 82 0.49 -3.45 1.83
CA LEU A 82 0.59 -2.14 2.46
C LEU A 82 -0.54 -1.23 2.00
N LEU A 83 -1.32 -0.73 2.93
CA LEU A 83 -2.41 0.22 2.70
C LEU A 83 -2.10 1.57 3.32
N LEU A 84 -2.24 2.61 2.49
CA LEU A 84 -2.18 4.00 2.93
C LEU A 84 -3.58 4.46 3.29
N ILE A 85 -3.77 4.89 4.52
CA ILE A 85 -5.00 5.55 5.00
C ILE A 85 -4.63 6.80 5.77
N ALA A 86 -5.60 7.57 6.24
CA ALA A 86 -5.31 8.73 7.09
C ALA A 86 -6.48 9.05 8.00
N ASP A 87 -6.20 9.56 9.18
CA ASP A 87 -7.20 10.11 10.09
C ASP A 87 -7.89 11.32 9.45
N GLY A 88 -9.20 11.42 9.63
CA GLY A 88 -10.01 12.48 9.07
C GLY A 88 -10.24 12.41 7.55
N ARG A 89 -9.62 11.45 6.86
CA ARG A 89 -9.94 11.14 5.47
C ARG A 89 -11.15 10.20 5.42
N ASP A 90 -12.01 10.36 4.43
CA ASP A 90 -12.98 9.32 4.08
C ASP A 90 -12.21 8.11 3.49
N ASN A 91 -12.14 7.03 4.25
CA ASN A 91 -11.47 5.79 3.86
C ASN A 91 -12.45 4.71 3.34
N SER A 92 -13.68 5.09 3.00
CA SER A 92 -14.69 4.15 2.48
C SER A 92 -14.24 3.45 1.20
N ASP A 93 -13.48 4.14 0.36
CA ASP A 93 -12.86 3.61 -0.86
C ASP A 93 -11.85 2.48 -0.56
N MET A 94 -11.14 2.56 0.56
CA MET A 94 -10.22 1.50 0.99
C MET A 94 -10.96 0.28 1.52
N LYS A 95 -12.04 0.49 2.25
CA LYS A 95 -12.91 -0.59 2.71
C LYS A 95 -13.50 -1.35 1.52
N GLU A 96 -14.10 -0.63 0.57
CA GLU A 96 -14.66 -1.24 -0.63
C GLU A 96 -13.59 -2.01 -1.44
N PHE A 97 -12.39 -1.45 -1.51
CA PHE A 97 -11.24 -2.11 -2.14
C PHE A 97 -10.88 -3.42 -1.45
N LEU A 98 -10.82 -3.45 -0.11
CA LEU A 98 -10.48 -4.66 0.64
C LEU A 98 -11.50 -5.78 0.47
N ILE A 99 -12.80 -5.44 0.44
CA ILE A 99 -13.88 -6.41 0.18
C ILE A 99 -13.72 -7.07 -1.20
N LYS A 100 -13.22 -6.31 -2.19
CA LYS A 100 -13.05 -6.78 -3.57
C LYS A 100 -11.66 -7.37 -3.86
N LEU A 101 -10.74 -7.30 -2.89
CA LEU A 101 -9.39 -7.83 -3.07
C LEU A 101 -9.46 -9.37 -3.10
N PRO A 102 -8.91 -10.02 -4.15
CA PRO A 102 -8.89 -11.47 -4.19
C PRO A 102 -8.06 -12.01 -3.02
N ALA A 103 -8.69 -12.78 -2.16
CA ALA A 103 -8.00 -13.56 -1.16
C ALA A 103 -7.33 -14.78 -1.81
N LYS A 104 -6.39 -15.41 -1.10
CA LYS A 104 -5.73 -16.65 -1.54
C LYS A 104 -6.69 -17.81 -1.81
N ALA A 105 -7.96 -17.71 -1.42
CA ALA A 105 -9.00 -18.70 -1.66
C ALA A 105 -10.35 -18.00 -1.78
N ASP A 106 -10.82 -17.78 -2.97
CA ASP A 106 -12.21 -17.49 -3.42
C ASP A 106 -13.14 -16.60 -2.55
N ALA A 107 -12.67 -16.05 -1.44
CA ALA A 107 -13.39 -15.15 -0.56
C ALA A 107 -12.54 -13.89 -0.33
N GLY A 108 -13.16 -12.71 -0.29
CA GLY A 108 -12.50 -11.45 -0.01
C GLY A 108 -11.65 -11.51 1.27
N TRP A 109 -10.71 -10.59 1.45
CA TRP A 109 -9.87 -10.56 2.64
C TRP A 109 -10.73 -10.46 3.91
N ASP A 110 -10.53 -11.40 4.81
CA ASP A 110 -11.26 -11.50 6.06
C ASP A 110 -10.24 -11.61 7.19
N ILE A 111 -10.20 -10.60 8.06
CA ILE A 111 -9.23 -10.52 9.15
C ILE A 111 -9.33 -11.73 10.10
N GLU A 112 -10.51 -12.31 10.26
CA GLU A 112 -10.71 -13.47 11.12
C GLU A 112 -10.16 -14.76 10.51
N LYS A 113 -10.05 -14.80 9.19
CA LYS A 113 -9.63 -16.00 8.44
C LYS A 113 -8.27 -15.86 7.79
N SER A 114 -7.84 -14.63 7.48
CA SER A 114 -6.71 -14.38 6.59
C SER A 114 -5.44 -13.89 7.29
N GLY A 115 -5.44 -13.73 8.62
CA GLY A 115 -4.29 -13.24 9.35
C GLY A 115 -4.59 -11.99 10.17
N TYR A 116 -3.67 -11.03 10.22
CA TYR A 116 -3.80 -9.85 11.08
C TYR A 116 -3.54 -8.55 10.34
N ALA A 117 -4.14 -7.48 10.87
CA ALA A 117 -3.88 -6.12 10.50
C ALA A 117 -2.90 -5.49 11.49
N LEU A 118 -1.84 -4.88 11.00
CA LEU A 118 -0.87 -4.14 11.80
C LEU A 118 -0.93 -2.66 11.44
N ILE A 119 -0.94 -1.82 12.45
CA ILE A 119 -0.81 -0.36 12.31
C ILE A 119 0.65 0.00 12.56
N ILE A 120 1.28 0.65 11.60
CA ILE A 120 2.68 1.09 11.70
C ILE A 120 2.71 2.59 11.86
N GLY A 121 3.25 3.04 12.97
CA GLY A 121 3.32 4.44 13.38
C GLY A 121 2.76 4.67 14.78
N GLY A 122 2.96 5.86 15.32
CA GLY A 122 2.40 6.25 16.61
C GLY A 122 0.90 6.58 16.52
N MET A 123 0.20 6.56 17.65
CA MET A 123 -1.22 6.92 17.74
C MET A 123 -1.55 8.32 17.20
N ASN A 124 -0.57 9.24 17.26
CA ASN A 124 -0.71 10.58 16.67
C ASN A 124 -0.50 10.60 15.14
N SER A 125 -0.13 9.47 14.56
CA SER A 125 0.01 9.32 13.10
C SER A 125 -1.24 8.72 12.50
N LEU A 126 -1.70 7.61 13.09
CA LEU A 126 -2.88 6.89 12.66
C LEU A 126 -3.55 6.26 13.88
N ALA A 127 -4.77 6.70 14.18
CA ALA A 127 -5.52 6.18 15.31
C ALA A 127 -6.05 4.76 15.03
N ASP A 128 -5.99 3.89 16.03
CA ASP A 128 -6.51 2.52 15.93
C ASP A 128 -7.98 2.50 15.49
N ASN A 129 -8.80 3.42 15.99
CA ASN A 129 -10.20 3.53 15.63
C ASN A 129 -10.44 3.76 14.14
N THR A 130 -9.53 4.45 13.43
CA THR A 130 -9.63 4.66 11.98
C THR A 130 -9.56 3.33 11.24
N VAL A 131 -8.65 2.45 11.65
CA VAL A 131 -8.49 1.12 11.06
C VAL A 131 -9.65 0.20 11.47
N ILE A 132 -10.05 0.21 12.74
CA ILE A 132 -11.12 -0.62 13.27
C ILE A 132 -12.45 -0.30 12.57
N GLN A 133 -12.80 0.97 12.41
CA GLN A 133 -14.02 1.39 11.73
C GLN A 133 -14.04 1.02 10.25
N MET A 134 -12.86 0.98 9.62
CA MET A 134 -12.75 0.57 8.23
C MET A 134 -12.90 -0.95 8.07
N LEU A 135 -12.30 -1.74 8.96
CA LEU A 135 -12.34 -3.21 8.90
C LEU A 135 -13.66 -3.78 9.42
N TYR A 136 -14.18 -3.20 10.49
CA TYR A 136 -15.41 -3.64 11.16
C TYR A 136 -16.46 -2.51 11.16
N PRO A 137 -17.17 -2.30 10.06
CA PRO A 137 -18.23 -1.30 10.04
C PRO A 137 -19.39 -1.77 10.94
N ARG A 138 -19.72 -0.92 11.84
CA ARG A 138 -20.94 -1.07 12.63
C ARG A 138 -22.16 -0.70 11.79
#